data_2d94703f69f9cef821448d1321c33be2
#
_entry.id   2d94703f69f9cef821448d1321c33be2
#
_cell.length_a   1.000
_cell.length_b   1.000
_cell.length_c   1.000
_cell.angle_alpha   90.00
_cell.angle_beta   90.00
_cell.angle_gamma   90.00
#
_symmetry.space_group_name_H-M   'P 1'
#
loop_
_entity.id
_entity.type
_entity.pdbx_description
1 polymer ?
#
loop_
_entity_poly.entity_id
_entity_poly.type
_entity_poly.pdbx_seq_one_letter_code
_entity_poly.pdbx_strand_id
1 'polypeptide(L)'
;MRVWPFLAFLVAVLLGSSGIASAQDKPLLCDQQFALCTSARCIPEPGNPKVALCTCDVWNGKGMTGFVASCDAVKPSTDANGWRTVYSYFALTQSYQGKRLMKCPANTPWAECLNAKCTVDPADPSKAICACETKFQTGEWVTWAGNCNTQSCSKGFLNGTTVVEVTPGIDFLVKELDLKKSPVKSCSPADAR
;
A
#
# COMPACT_ATOMS: atom_id res chain seq x y z
N MET A 1 9.96 -38.94 69.33
CA MET A 1 9.41 -37.70 68.75
C MET A 1 10.42 -37.09 67.85
N ARG A 2 10.22 -37.20 66.55
CA ARG A 2 11.12 -36.59 65.49
C ARG A 2 10.30 -35.53 64.77
N VAL A 3 10.73 -34.29 64.91
CA VAL A 3 10.14 -33.13 64.25
C VAL A 3 10.87 -32.92 62.95
N TRP A 4 10.16 -32.94 61.83
CA TRP A 4 10.70 -32.69 60.49
C TRP A 4 10.44 -31.23 60.12
N PRO A 5 11.42 -30.46 59.66
CA PRO A 5 11.18 -29.09 59.22
C PRO A 5 10.69 -29.08 57.75
N PHE A 6 9.57 -28.42 57.50
CA PHE A 6 9.06 -28.10 56.17
C PHE A 6 9.92 -26.99 55.53
N LEU A 7 10.63 -27.33 54.46
CA LEU A 7 11.25 -26.35 53.58
C LEU A 7 10.17 -25.77 52.64
N ALA A 8 9.83 -24.51 52.83
CA ALA A 8 8.98 -23.76 51.94
C ALA A 8 9.81 -23.31 50.70
N PHE A 9 9.54 -23.89 49.56
CA PHE A 9 10.06 -23.40 48.27
C PHE A 9 9.27 -22.18 47.81
N LEU A 10 9.87 -21.01 47.88
CA LEU A 10 9.39 -19.77 47.26
C LEU A 10 9.65 -19.84 45.76
N VAL A 11 8.62 -20.14 44.97
CA VAL A 11 8.66 -20.03 43.51
C VAL A 11 8.44 -18.56 43.15
N ALA A 12 9.52 -17.86 42.76
CA ALA A 12 9.45 -16.54 42.21
C ALA A 12 8.94 -16.64 40.75
N VAL A 13 7.68 -16.32 40.53
CA VAL A 13 7.10 -16.17 39.19
C VAL A 13 7.62 -14.87 38.58
N LEU A 14 8.62 -14.97 37.72
CA LEU A 14 9.05 -13.87 36.85
C LEU A 14 7.95 -13.63 35.81
N LEU A 15 7.07 -12.67 36.09
CA LEU A 15 6.17 -12.11 35.08
C LEU A 15 7.00 -11.35 34.04
N GLY A 16 7.41 -12.05 33.00
CA GLY A 16 7.97 -11.44 31.81
C GLY A 16 6.92 -10.53 31.19
N SER A 17 7.09 -9.22 31.32
CA SER A 17 6.32 -8.23 30.59
C SER A 17 6.61 -8.38 29.11
N SER A 18 5.80 -9.17 28.40
CA SER A 18 5.76 -9.18 26.96
C SER A 18 5.28 -7.79 26.53
N GLY A 19 6.21 -6.92 26.16
CA GLY A 19 5.90 -5.65 25.54
C GLY A 19 5.06 -5.92 24.30
N ILE A 20 3.76 -5.63 24.38
CA ILE A 20 2.89 -5.61 23.22
C ILE A 20 3.42 -4.47 22.35
N ALA A 21 4.08 -4.81 21.25
CA ALA A 21 4.44 -3.83 20.23
C ALA A 21 3.13 -3.19 19.78
N SER A 22 2.94 -1.93 20.15
CA SER A 22 1.79 -1.13 19.70
C SER A 22 1.87 -1.07 18.17
N ALA A 23 0.88 -1.65 17.52
CA ALA A 23 0.71 -1.45 16.09
C ALA A 23 0.58 0.06 15.86
N GLN A 24 1.37 0.60 14.97
CA GLN A 24 1.42 2.03 14.71
C GLN A 24 0.13 2.43 14.01
N ASP A 25 -0.68 3.25 14.67
CA ASP A 25 -2.00 3.69 14.18
C ASP A 25 -1.92 4.73 13.05
N LYS A 26 -0.74 4.95 12.50
CA LYS A 26 -0.50 5.99 11.48
C LYS A 26 0.35 5.47 10.33
N PRO A 27 0.09 5.92 9.10
CA PRO A 27 0.99 5.66 7.97
C PRO A 27 2.36 6.30 8.23
N LEU A 28 3.42 5.73 7.64
CA LEU A 28 4.77 6.26 7.72
C LEU A 28 5.15 6.88 6.37
N LEU A 29 5.97 7.94 6.44
CA LEU A 29 6.70 8.46 5.28
C LEU A 29 8.08 7.80 5.25
N CYS A 30 8.30 6.90 4.28
CA CYS A 30 9.58 6.20 4.12
C CYS A 30 10.33 6.73 2.90
N ASP A 31 11.65 6.96 3.08
CA ASP A 31 12.54 7.44 2.01
C ASP A 31 13.43 6.30 1.55
N GLN A 32 12.97 5.57 0.55
CA GLN A 32 13.66 4.42 0.00
C GLN A 32 13.10 4.05 -1.38
N GLN A 33 13.62 2.99 -1.99
CA GLN A 33 13.07 2.50 -3.23
C GLN A 33 11.76 1.73 -2.97
N PHE A 34 10.75 1.97 -3.80
CA PHE A 34 9.43 1.36 -3.69
C PHE A 34 8.78 1.18 -5.06
N ALA A 35 7.70 0.42 -5.12
CA ALA A 35 6.85 0.32 -6.30
C ALA A 35 5.74 1.38 -6.23
N LEU A 36 5.61 2.18 -7.27
CA LEU A 36 4.53 3.16 -7.44
C LEU A 36 3.44 2.55 -8.30
N CYS A 37 2.40 2.07 -7.66
CA CYS A 37 1.29 1.38 -8.32
C CYS A 37 0.13 2.32 -8.70
N THR A 38 0.23 3.59 -8.41
CA THR A 38 -0.84 4.55 -8.71
C THR A 38 -1.18 4.55 -10.19
N SER A 39 -2.43 4.30 -10.52
CA SER A 39 -2.93 4.05 -11.88
C SER A 39 -2.36 2.79 -12.57
N ALA A 40 -1.74 1.89 -11.84
CA ALA A 40 -1.28 0.63 -12.40
C ALA A 40 -2.46 -0.17 -12.98
N ARG A 41 -2.25 -0.76 -14.13
CA ARG A 41 -3.15 -1.77 -14.67
C ARG A 41 -2.77 -3.12 -14.10
N CYS A 42 -3.79 -3.89 -13.77
CA CYS A 42 -3.63 -5.18 -13.15
C CYS A 42 -4.41 -6.23 -13.94
N ILE A 43 -3.98 -7.47 -13.82
CA ILE A 43 -4.69 -8.63 -14.32
C ILE A 43 -4.97 -9.58 -13.16
N PRO A 44 -6.08 -10.32 -13.15
CA PRO A 44 -6.31 -11.35 -12.14
C PRO A 44 -5.18 -12.38 -12.17
N GLU A 45 -4.73 -12.82 -10.98
CA GLU A 45 -3.77 -13.92 -10.91
C GLU A 45 -4.46 -15.24 -11.35
N PRO A 46 -3.89 -15.99 -12.30
CA PRO A 46 -4.45 -17.27 -12.72
C PRO A 46 -4.63 -18.24 -11.54
N GLY A 47 -5.85 -18.71 -11.33
CA GLY A 47 -6.18 -19.65 -10.23
C GLY A 47 -6.38 -18.99 -8.86
N ASN A 48 -6.17 -17.69 -8.72
CA ASN A 48 -6.37 -16.98 -7.46
C ASN A 48 -7.11 -15.63 -7.66
N PRO A 49 -8.45 -15.63 -7.68
CA PRO A 49 -9.23 -14.42 -7.94
C PRO A 49 -9.11 -13.34 -6.85
N LYS A 50 -8.52 -13.66 -5.69
CA LYS A 50 -8.29 -12.70 -4.60
C LYS A 50 -7.05 -11.82 -4.82
N VAL A 51 -6.24 -12.13 -5.83
CA VAL A 51 -5.01 -11.43 -6.14
C VAL A 51 -5.06 -10.89 -7.57
N ALA A 52 -4.63 -9.66 -7.73
CA ALA A 52 -4.36 -9.04 -9.02
C ALA A 52 -2.87 -8.73 -9.15
N LEU A 53 -2.29 -9.09 -10.28
CA LEU A 53 -0.90 -8.78 -10.61
C LEU A 53 -0.85 -7.42 -11.30
N CYS A 54 -0.24 -6.44 -10.65
CA CYS A 54 -0.17 -5.07 -11.12
C CYS A 54 1.24 -4.71 -11.57
N THR A 55 1.37 -4.14 -12.77
CA THR A 55 2.65 -3.60 -13.26
C THR A 55 2.82 -2.19 -12.74
N CYS A 56 3.79 -1.98 -11.86
CA CYS A 56 4.07 -0.73 -11.17
C CYS A 56 5.44 -0.18 -11.58
N ASP A 57 5.62 1.13 -11.46
CA ASP A 57 6.90 1.79 -11.67
C ASP A 57 7.78 1.67 -10.43
N VAL A 58 9.07 1.36 -10.59
CA VAL A 58 10.04 1.43 -9.50
C VAL A 58 10.50 2.86 -9.31
N TRP A 59 10.34 3.38 -8.11
CA TRP A 59 10.62 4.76 -7.75
C TRP A 59 11.58 4.86 -6.57
N ASN A 60 12.37 5.93 -6.50
CA ASN A 60 13.24 6.24 -5.36
C ASN A 60 12.79 7.54 -4.71
N GLY A 61 12.69 7.57 -3.40
CA GLY A 61 12.36 8.77 -2.64
C GLY A 61 11.30 8.52 -1.57
N LYS A 62 10.59 9.59 -1.22
CA LYS A 62 9.61 9.56 -0.13
C LYS A 62 8.25 9.09 -0.61
N GLY A 63 7.71 8.09 0.09
CA GLY A 63 6.37 7.56 -0.13
C GLY A 63 5.70 7.16 1.17
N MET A 64 4.37 7.19 1.16
CA MET A 64 3.54 6.80 2.28
C MET A 64 3.29 5.29 2.23
N THR A 65 3.56 4.63 3.34
CA THR A 65 3.15 3.24 3.59
C THR A 65 1.73 3.21 4.17
N GLY A 66 1.11 2.04 4.21
CA GLY A 66 0.02 1.79 5.14
C GLY A 66 0.53 1.62 6.59
N PHE A 67 -0.31 1.04 7.45
CA PHE A 67 0.07 0.77 8.84
C PHE A 67 1.12 -0.33 8.92
N VAL A 68 2.36 0.06 9.14
CA VAL A 68 3.52 -0.83 9.30
C VAL A 68 4.31 -0.44 10.55
N ALA A 69 5.03 -1.38 11.14
CA ALA A 69 5.78 -1.15 12.37
C ALA A 69 6.93 -0.14 12.19
N SER A 70 7.59 -0.17 11.03
CA SER A 70 8.67 0.74 10.69
C SER A 70 8.95 0.69 9.17
N CYS A 71 9.71 1.65 8.65
CA CYS A 71 10.17 1.62 7.26
C CYS A 71 11.06 0.39 6.98
N ASP A 72 11.78 -0.11 7.97
CA ASP A 72 12.60 -1.33 7.82
C ASP A 72 11.78 -2.59 7.57
N ALA A 73 10.54 -2.65 8.05
CA ALA A 73 9.64 -3.78 7.82
C ALA A 73 9.24 -3.93 6.34
N VAL A 74 9.34 -2.85 5.58
CA VAL A 74 8.93 -2.76 4.16
C VAL A 74 10.07 -2.25 3.27
N LYS A 75 11.32 -2.46 3.68
CA LYS A 75 12.49 -2.06 2.88
C LYS A 75 12.74 -3.01 1.71
N PRO A 76 13.41 -2.51 0.66
CA PRO A 76 13.89 -3.35 -0.43
C PRO A 76 14.75 -4.50 0.09
N SER A 77 14.62 -5.66 -0.54
CA SER A 77 15.39 -6.86 -0.19
C SER A 77 15.63 -7.72 -1.42
N THR A 78 16.52 -8.71 -1.27
CA THR A 78 16.69 -9.79 -2.25
C THR A 78 16.24 -11.08 -1.58
N ASP A 79 15.38 -11.83 -2.25
CA ASP A 79 14.91 -13.11 -1.74
C ASP A 79 15.93 -14.23 -1.91
N ALA A 80 15.61 -15.42 -1.41
CA ALA A 80 16.50 -16.58 -1.46
C ALA A 80 16.84 -17.06 -2.88
N ASN A 81 16.04 -16.68 -3.88
CA ASN A 81 16.23 -17.00 -5.29
C ASN A 81 17.01 -15.92 -6.05
N GLY A 82 17.46 -14.87 -5.35
CA GLY A 82 18.15 -13.73 -5.95
C GLY A 82 17.21 -12.67 -6.56
N TRP A 83 15.89 -12.81 -6.41
CA TRP A 83 14.94 -11.83 -6.91
C TRP A 83 14.91 -10.60 -6.02
N ARG A 84 15.08 -9.43 -6.64
CA ARG A 84 14.96 -8.16 -5.94
C ARG A 84 13.50 -7.83 -5.68
N THR A 85 13.18 -7.46 -4.45
CA THR A 85 11.83 -7.14 -4.01
C THR A 85 11.76 -5.73 -3.42
N VAL A 86 10.63 -5.08 -3.64
CA VAL A 86 10.26 -3.78 -3.08
C VAL A 86 8.81 -3.87 -2.58
N TYR A 87 8.36 -2.86 -1.84
CA TYR A 87 6.96 -2.76 -1.43
C TYR A 87 6.29 -1.58 -2.13
N SER A 88 4.98 -1.66 -2.34
CA SER A 88 4.22 -0.58 -2.96
C SER A 88 3.88 0.50 -1.94
N TYR A 89 4.18 1.76 -2.28
CA TYR A 89 3.84 2.95 -1.52
C TYR A 89 2.95 3.89 -2.32
N PHE A 90 2.26 4.77 -1.60
CA PHE A 90 1.58 5.90 -2.19
C PHE A 90 2.47 7.14 -2.14
N ALA A 91 2.58 7.85 -3.25
CA ALA A 91 3.39 9.06 -3.34
C ALA A 91 2.75 10.08 -4.28
N LEU A 92 2.90 11.35 -3.96
CA LEU A 92 2.57 12.48 -4.83
C LEU A 92 3.82 12.87 -5.61
N THR A 93 4.08 12.17 -6.70
CA THR A 93 5.26 12.36 -7.54
C THR A 93 4.92 13.03 -8.86
N GLN A 94 5.95 13.33 -9.65
CA GLN A 94 5.77 13.86 -11.00
C GLN A 94 5.00 12.91 -11.92
N SER A 95 4.94 11.62 -11.61
CA SER A 95 4.12 10.66 -12.37
C SER A 95 2.61 10.96 -12.33
N TYR A 96 2.17 11.83 -11.42
CA TYR A 96 0.80 12.37 -11.42
C TYR A 96 0.59 13.59 -12.29
N GLN A 97 1.64 14.17 -12.84
CA GLN A 97 1.49 15.31 -13.73
C GLN A 97 0.58 14.95 -14.91
N GLY A 98 -0.48 15.74 -15.10
CA GLY A 98 -1.50 15.49 -16.10
C GLY A 98 -2.53 14.38 -15.75
N LYS A 99 -2.36 13.66 -14.64
CA LYS A 99 -3.37 12.71 -14.15
C LYS A 99 -4.33 13.39 -13.19
N ARG A 100 -5.54 12.84 -13.12
CA ARG A 100 -6.63 13.33 -12.26
C ARG A 100 -7.17 12.22 -11.40
N LEU A 101 -7.65 12.57 -10.23
CA LEU A 101 -8.36 11.65 -9.34
C LEU A 101 -9.74 11.36 -9.92
N MET A 102 -9.94 10.16 -10.41
CA MET A 102 -11.18 9.69 -11.01
C MET A 102 -11.94 8.83 -10.02
N LYS A 103 -13.22 9.14 -9.82
CA LYS A 103 -14.12 8.35 -8.99
C LYS A 103 -14.77 7.27 -9.83
N CYS A 104 -14.64 6.03 -9.39
CA CYS A 104 -15.20 4.85 -10.03
C CYS A 104 -16.49 4.40 -9.33
N PRO A 105 -17.46 3.81 -10.08
CA PRO A 105 -18.72 3.33 -9.51
C PRO A 105 -18.51 2.20 -8.50
N ALA A 106 -19.41 2.12 -7.53
CA ALA A 106 -19.52 0.98 -6.63
C ALA A 106 -19.69 -0.35 -7.41
N ASN A 107 -19.28 -1.45 -6.78
CA ASN A 107 -19.38 -2.79 -7.32
C ASN A 107 -18.61 -3.05 -8.63
N THR A 108 -17.66 -2.20 -8.97
CA THR A 108 -16.63 -2.51 -9.97
C THR A 108 -15.36 -2.99 -9.26
N PRO A 109 -14.72 -4.07 -9.73
CA PRO A 109 -13.55 -4.63 -9.07
C PRO A 109 -12.33 -3.72 -9.24
N TRP A 110 -11.49 -3.67 -8.21
CA TRP A 110 -10.23 -2.92 -8.22
C TRP A 110 -9.15 -3.64 -7.42
N ALA A 111 -7.92 -3.21 -7.53
CA ALA A 111 -6.79 -3.78 -6.81
C ALA A 111 -6.28 -2.80 -5.75
N GLU A 112 -6.04 -3.29 -4.54
CA GLU A 112 -5.40 -2.54 -3.46
C GLU A 112 -3.94 -2.95 -3.35
N CYS A 113 -3.05 -2.04 -3.72
CA CYS A 113 -1.62 -2.32 -3.75
C CYS A 113 -0.84 -1.72 -2.58
N LEU A 114 -1.45 -0.94 -1.70
CA LEU A 114 -0.69 -0.32 -0.60
C LEU A 114 -0.04 -1.40 0.28
N ASN A 115 1.29 -1.29 0.48
CA ASN A 115 2.14 -2.30 1.14
C ASN A 115 2.21 -3.67 0.43
N ALA A 116 1.72 -3.80 -0.80
CA ALA A 116 1.90 -5.04 -1.56
C ALA A 116 3.40 -5.31 -1.81
N LYS A 117 3.80 -6.56 -1.65
CA LYS A 117 5.15 -7.00 -2.01
C LYS A 117 5.24 -7.15 -3.53
N CYS A 118 6.31 -6.60 -4.10
CA CYS A 118 6.52 -6.55 -5.55
C CYS A 118 7.88 -7.17 -5.89
N THR A 119 7.93 -7.88 -7.00
CA THR A 119 9.18 -8.36 -7.58
C THR A 119 9.61 -7.41 -8.69
N VAL A 120 10.82 -6.88 -8.60
CA VAL A 120 11.39 -6.03 -9.64
C VAL A 120 11.67 -6.87 -10.88
N ASP A 121 11.27 -6.37 -12.05
CA ASP A 121 11.52 -7.04 -13.31
C ASP A 121 13.04 -7.04 -13.60
N PRO A 122 13.69 -8.20 -13.74
CA PRO A 122 15.13 -8.26 -14.02
C PRO A 122 15.47 -7.75 -15.42
N ALA A 123 14.53 -7.80 -16.38
CA ALA A 123 14.72 -7.31 -17.71
C ALA A 123 14.49 -5.80 -17.82
N ASP A 124 13.66 -5.25 -16.95
CA ASP A 124 13.41 -3.79 -16.85
C ASP A 124 13.35 -3.37 -15.38
N PRO A 125 14.48 -3.04 -14.74
CA PRO A 125 14.53 -2.65 -13.33
C PRO A 125 13.74 -1.38 -12.97
N SER A 126 13.18 -0.68 -13.94
CA SER A 126 12.24 0.43 -13.72
C SER A 126 10.81 -0.04 -13.45
N LYS A 127 10.55 -1.34 -13.58
CA LYS A 127 9.24 -1.96 -13.39
C LYS A 127 9.27 -3.01 -12.29
N ALA A 128 8.12 -3.20 -11.67
CA ALA A 128 7.91 -4.28 -10.70
C ALA A 128 6.50 -4.85 -10.86
N ILE A 129 6.36 -6.16 -10.63
CA ILE A 129 5.06 -6.83 -10.56
C ILE A 129 4.68 -6.98 -9.09
N CYS A 130 3.55 -6.40 -8.73
CA CYS A 130 3.00 -6.41 -7.39
C CYS A 130 1.79 -7.35 -7.29
N ALA A 131 1.78 -8.21 -6.28
CA ALA A 131 0.63 -9.02 -5.92
C ALA A 131 -0.29 -8.20 -5.01
N CYS A 132 -1.34 -7.63 -5.58
CA CYS A 132 -2.28 -6.73 -4.92
C CYS A 132 -3.57 -7.45 -4.57
N GLU A 133 -4.20 -7.08 -3.45
CA GLU A 133 -5.48 -7.66 -3.07
C GLU A 133 -6.59 -7.19 -4.01
N THR A 134 -7.41 -8.10 -4.51
CA THR A 134 -8.58 -7.74 -5.31
C THR A 134 -9.76 -7.41 -4.40
N LYS A 135 -10.35 -6.24 -4.59
CA LYS A 135 -11.55 -5.80 -3.89
C LYS A 135 -12.78 -5.96 -4.78
N PHE A 136 -13.78 -6.62 -4.24
CA PHE A 136 -15.10 -6.84 -4.87
C PHE A 136 -16.19 -6.28 -3.98
N GLN A 137 -17.32 -5.92 -4.59
CA GLN A 137 -18.53 -5.49 -3.86
C GLN A 137 -18.27 -4.37 -2.83
N THR A 138 -17.38 -3.45 -3.17
CA THR A 138 -17.07 -2.28 -2.36
C THR A 138 -17.96 -1.11 -2.74
N GLY A 139 -17.95 -0.06 -1.92
CA GLY A 139 -18.51 1.24 -2.28
C GLY A 139 -17.78 1.87 -3.47
N GLU A 140 -18.04 3.17 -3.69
CA GLU A 140 -17.27 3.94 -4.67
C GLU A 140 -15.78 3.97 -4.28
N TRP A 141 -14.92 3.88 -5.27
CA TRP A 141 -13.48 3.92 -5.12
C TRP A 141 -12.85 4.92 -6.09
N VAL A 142 -11.61 5.25 -5.90
CA VAL A 142 -10.89 6.25 -6.69
C VAL A 142 -9.58 5.70 -7.21
N THR A 143 -9.20 6.18 -8.38
CA THR A 143 -7.90 5.90 -9.01
C THR A 143 -7.42 7.16 -9.74
N TRP A 144 -6.15 7.15 -10.16
CA TRP A 144 -5.61 8.21 -11.00
C TRP A 144 -5.74 7.84 -12.48
N ALA A 145 -6.22 8.78 -13.30
CA ALA A 145 -6.44 8.58 -14.72
C ALA A 145 -5.89 9.75 -15.55
N GLY A 146 -5.40 9.46 -16.75
CA GLY A 146 -4.99 10.49 -17.73
C GLY A 146 -6.19 11.23 -18.34
N ASN A 147 -7.31 10.52 -18.47
CA ASN A 147 -8.61 11.06 -18.84
C ASN A 147 -9.64 10.67 -17.78
N CYS A 148 -10.76 11.33 -17.72
CA CYS A 148 -11.81 11.04 -16.73
C CYS A 148 -12.88 10.05 -17.25
N ASN A 149 -12.50 9.16 -18.14
CA ASN A 149 -13.40 8.15 -18.68
C ASN A 149 -13.64 7.02 -17.68
N THR A 150 -14.74 7.11 -16.94
CA THR A 150 -15.14 6.12 -15.92
C THR A 150 -15.44 4.73 -16.50
N GLN A 151 -15.60 4.57 -17.81
CA GLN A 151 -15.74 3.24 -18.43
C GLN A 151 -14.49 2.38 -18.22
N SER A 152 -13.33 2.99 -17.99
CA SER A 152 -12.10 2.27 -17.67
C SER A 152 -12.18 1.53 -16.33
N CYS A 153 -13.04 1.96 -15.39
CA CYS A 153 -13.24 1.32 -14.10
C CYS A 153 -13.80 -0.11 -14.20
N SER A 154 -14.54 -0.41 -15.29
CA SER A 154 -15.14 -1.73 -15.52
C SER A 154 -14.39 -2.59 -16.55
N LYS A 155 -13.30 -2.06 -17.13
CA LYS A 155 -12.51 -2.74 -18.18
C LYS A 155 -11.21 -3.35 -17.65
N GLY A 156 -11.31 -4.13 -16.58
CA GLY A 156 -10.17 -4.73 -15.92
C GLY A 156 -9.91 -4.12 -14.54
N PHE A 157 -8.89 -4.62 -13.88
CA PHE A 157 -8.51 -4.10 -12.58
C PHE A 157 -7.57 -2.90 -12.73
N LEU A 158 -7.88 -1.84 -12.00
CA LEU A 158 -6.97 -0.72 -11.79
C LEU A 158 -6.60 -0.69 -10.30
N ASN A 159 -5.39 -0.28 -9.99
CA ASN A 159 -5.08 0.04 -8.61
C ASN A 159 -5.87 1.27 -8.16
N GLY A 160 -6.41 1.22 -6.96
CA GLY A 160 -7.24 2.27 -6.38
C GLY A 160 -7.20 2.27 -4.86
N THR A 161 -8.07 3.10 -4.29
CA THR A 161 -8.35 3.17 -2.86
C THR A 161 -9.80 3.60 -2.65
N THR A 162 -10.30 3.51 -1.43
CA THR A 162 -11.64 3.99 -1.12
C THR A 162 -11.71 5.52 -1.14
N VAL A 163 -12.92 6.06 -1.36
CA VAL A 163 -13.17 7.52 -1.29
C VAL A 163 -12.83 8.07 0.09
N VAL A 164 -13.03 7.26 1.14
CA VAL A 164 -12.78 7.66 2.53
C VAL A 164 -11.29 7.77 2.83
N GLU A 165 -10.46 6.91 2.26
CA GLU A 165 -9.02 6.84 2.55
C GLU A 165 -8.18 7.78 1.71
N VAL A 166 -8.66 8.18 0.52
CA VAL A 166 -7.85 8.98 -0.40
C VAL A 166 -7.50 10.36 0.16
N THR A 167 -8.45 11.06 0.77
CA THR A 167 -8.22 12.42 1.30
C THR A 167 -7.25 12.42 2.47
N PRO A 168 -7.41 11.61 3.53
CA PRO A 168 -6.42 11.51 4.59
C PRO A 168 -5.01 11.15 4.10
N GLY A 169 -4.90 10.26 3.10
CA GLY A 169 -3.60 9.89 2.52
C GLY A 169 -2.94 11.06 1.77
N ILE A 170 -3.72 11.82 1.01
CA ILE A 170 -3.23 13.04 0.34
C ILE A 170 -2.81 14.09 1.37
N ASP A 171 -3.65 14.37 2.36
CA ASP A 171 -3.39 15.37 3.39
C ASP A 171 -2.15 15.02 4.22
N PHE A 172 -1.96 13.74 4.52
CA PHE A 172 -0.73 13.24 5.15
C PHE A 172 0.50 13.60 4.31
N LEU A 173 0.52 13.24 3.02
CA LEU A 173 1.67 13.53 2.16
C LEU A 173 1.89 15.03 1.94
N VAL A 174 0.81 15.81 1.78
CA VAL A 174 0.91 17.27 1.64
C VAL A 174 1.56 17.89 2.87
N LYS A 175 1.17 17.45 4.06
CA LYS A 175 1.73 17.90 5.34
C LYS A 175 3.18 17.46 5.52
N GLU A 176 3.47 16.17 5.35
CA GLU A 176 4.80 15.61 5.61
C GLU A 176 5.86 16.06 4.59
N LEU A 177 5.43 16.44 3.38
CA LEU A 177 6.31 16.95 2.33
C LEU A 177 6.31 18.48 2.23
N ASP A 178 5.66 19.18 3.17
CA ASP A 178 5.52 20.65 3.20
C ASP A 178 5.04 21.25 1.86
N LEU A 179 4.03 20.64 1.26
CA LEU A 179 3.47 21.11 0.00
C LEU A 179 2.47 22.25 0.24
N LYS A 180 2.68 23.40 -0.40
CA LYS A 180 1.81 24.58 -0.25
C LYS A 180 0.42 24.38 -0.83
N LYS A 181 0.26 23.50 -1.82
CA LYS A 181 -1.03 23.18 -2.47
C LYS A 181 -1.09 21.69 -2.74
N SER A 182 -2.28 21.11 -2.64
CA SER A 182 -2.48 19.74 -3.12
C SER A 182 -2.19 19.69 -4.63
N PRO A 183 -1.28 18.84 -5.10
CA PRO A 183 -1.02 18.66 -6.51
C PRO A 183 -2.14 17.88 -7.23
N VAL A 184 -3.12 17.38 -6.49
CA VAL A 184 -4.17 16.49 -6.98
C VAL A 184 -5.29 17.30 -7.62
N LYS A 185 -5.60 16.99 -8.88
CA LYS A 185 -6.77 17.47 -9.60
C LYS A 185 -7.81 16.36 -9.66
N SER A 186 -9.06 16.70 -9.38
CA SER A 186 -10.17 15.76 -9.52
C SER A 186 -10.80 15.85 -10.91
N CYS A 187 -11.40 14.76 -11.36
CA CYS A 187 -12.27 14.76 -12.53
C CYS A 187 -13.53 15.60 -12.27
N SER A 188 -13.92 16.39 -13.25
CA SER A 188 -15.19 17.08 -13.26
C SER A 188 -16.18 16.41 -14.24
N PRO A 189 -17.49 16.63 -14.10
CA PRO A 189 -18.47 16.14 -15.09
C PRO A 189 -18.17 16.61 -16.52
N ALA A 190 -17.54 17.77 -16.69
CA ALA A 190 -17.13 18.29 -18.02
C ALA A 190 -15.98 17.48 -18.63
N ASP A 191 -15.16 16.82 -17.81
CA ASP A 191 -14.00 16.04 -18.26
C ASP A 191 -14.37 14.60 -18.66
N ALA A 192 -15.61 14.18 -18.39
CA ALA A 192 -16.08 12.81 -18.65
C ALA A 192 -16.58 12.57 -20.08
N ARG A 193 -16.46 13.56 -21.00
CA ARG A 193 -16.90 13.50 -22.40
C ARG A 193 -15.82 13.02 -23.33
#